data_35c869cae4b8a784ffef9ba5d54e3507
#
_entry.id   35c869cae4b8a784ffef9ba5d54e3507
#
_cell.length_a   1.000
_cell.length_b   1.000
_cell.length_c   1.000
_cell.angle_alpha   90.00
_cell.angle_beta   90.00
_cell.angle_gamma   90.00
#
_symmetry.space_group_name_H-M   'P 1'
#
loop_
_entity.id
_entity.type
_entity.pdbx_description
1 polymer ?
#
loop_
_entity_poly.entity_id
_entity_poly.type
_entity_poly.pdbx_seq_one_letter_code
_entity_poly.pdbx_strand_id
1 'polypeptide(L)'
;HWDGTAGILALGRDKIVEIVKASGLRGRGGAGFPTGLKWSFMPKASDGRPSYLVINADESEPGTCKDREIMRHDPHTLIEGALIASFAMGANNCYIYIRGEYIREREALQAAIDECYDAGLLGKNACGSGYDFDLYLPRRWRLHLWRRNCAFGKP
;
A
#
# COMPACT_ATOMS: atom_id res chain seq x y z
N HIS A 1 -9.62 -7.58 -12.25
CA HIS A 1 -8.42 -7.45 -11.41
C HIS A 1 -7.44 -8.57 -11.71
N TRP A 2 -6.17 -8.35 -11.50
CA TRP A 2 -5.06 -9.32 -11.55
C TRP A 2 -4.69 -9.88 -12.95
N ASP A 3 -5.55 -9.79 -13.95
CA ASP A 3 -5.31 -10.39 -15.28
C ASP A 3 -4.08 -9.84 -16.00
N GLY A 4 -3.73 -8.60 -15.76
CA GLY A 4 -2.57 -7.93 -16.36
C GLY A 4 -1.38 -7.72 -15.42
N THR A 5 -1.50 -8.06 -14.14
CA THR A 5 -0.52 -7.67 -13.10
C THR A 5 0.85 -8.26 -13.34
N ALA A 6 0.94 -9.53 -13.70
CA ALA A 6 2.22 -10.17 -14.04
C ALA A 6 2.91 -9.47 -15.23
N GLY A 7 2.13 -9.07 -16.25
CA GLY A 7 2.64 -8.31 -17.39
C GLY A 7 3.13 -6.91 -17.00
N ILE A 8 2.45 -6.24 -16.07
CA ILE A 8 2.90 -4.95 -15.53
C ILE A 8 4.22 -5.10 -14.78
N LEU A 9 4.34 -6.11 -13.93
CA LEU A 9 5.58 -6.37 -13.20
C LEU A 9 6.74 -6.72 -14.14
N ALA A 10 6.47 -7.43 -15.25
CA ALA A 10 7.46 -7.76 -16.28
C ALA A 10 8.03 -6.53 -17.01
N LEU A 11 7.37 -5.38 -17.00
CA LEU A 11 7.89 -4.14 -17.56
C LEU A 11 9.13 -3.61 -16.80
N GLY A 12 9.29 -4.00 -15.55
CA GLY A 12 10.37 -3.54 -14.69
C GLY A 12 10.07 -2.22 -13.97
N ARG A 13 10.83 -1.97 -12.91
CA ARG A 13 10.60 -0.85 -11.97
C ARG A 13 10.65 0.52 -12.63
N ASP A 14 11.70 0.80 -13.41
CA ASP A 14 11.88 2.11 -14.02
C ASP A 14 10.74 2.43 -14.99
N LYS A 15 10.31 1.45 -15.78
CA LYS A 15 9.22 1.64 -16.74
C LYS A 15 7.88 1.91 -16.06
N ILE A 16 7.58 1.20 -14.97
CA ILE A 16 6.37 1.45 -14.18
C ILE A 16 6.38 2.88 -13.62
N VAL A 17 7.51 3.33 -13.07
CA VAL A 17 7.64 4.70 -12.55
C VAL A 17 7.45 5.73 -13.66
N GLU A 18 7.99 5.50 -14.86
CA GLU A 18 7.80 6.38 -16.03
C GLU A 18 6.32 6.46 -16.43
N ILE A 19 5.63 5.33 -16.51
CA ILE A 19 4.20 5.26 -16.85
C ILE A 19 3.38 6.04 -15.81
N VAL A 20 3.65 5.85 -14.52
CA VAL A 20 2.95 6.56 -13.44
C VAL A 20 3.25 8.06 -13.47
N LYS A 21 4.48 8.48 -13.86
CA LYS A 21 4.78 9.90 -14.09
C LYS A 21 3.98 10.46 -15.26
N ALA A 22 3.98 9.76 -16.39
CA ALA A 22 3.28 10.18 -17.60
C ALA A 22 1.76 10.25 -17.41
N SER A 23 1.18 9.40 -16.55
CA SER A 23 -0.26 9.40 -16.24
C SER A 23 -0.73 10.65 -15.50
N GLY A 24 0.19 11.42 -14.90
CA GLY A 24 -0.15 12.57 -14.08
C GLY A 24 -0.86 12.22 -12.75
N LEU A 25 -0.82 10.96 -12.33
CA LEU A 25 -1.45 10.51 -11.08
C LEU A 25 -0.93 11.31 -9.89
N ARG A 26 -1.85 11.80 -9.07
CA ARG A 26 -1.56 12.59 -7.86
C ARG A 26 -2.09 11.91 -6.61
N GLY A 27 -1.43 12.15 -5.50
CA GLY A 27 -1.89 11.73 -4.17
C GLY A 27 -3.28 12.29 -3.84
N ARG A 28 -4.09 11.51 -3.16
CA ARG A 28 -5.46 11.85 -2.76
C ARG A 28 -5.61 12.17 -1.26
N GLY A 29 -4.49 12.33 -0.57
CA GLY A 29 -4.47 12.71 0.86
C GLY A 29 -4.46 14.22 1.13
N GLY A 30 -4.86 15.05 0.17
CA GLY A 30 -4.98 16.50 0.29
C GLY A 30 -3.88 17.29 -0.42
N ALA A 31 -2.62 16.94 -0.29
CA ALA A 31 -1.49 17.67 -0.87
C ALA A 31 -1.37 17.55 -2.40
N GLY A 32 -1.98 16.53 -3.01
CA GLY A 32 -1.98 16.37 -4.47
C GLY A 32 -0.58 16.19 -5.09
N PHE A 33 0.39 15.67 -4.34
CA PHE A 33 1.75 15.50 -4.83
C PHE A 33 1.82 14.47 -5.98
N PRO A 34 2.60 14.70 -7.06
CA PRO A 34 2.71 13.77 -8.18
C PRO A 34 3.29 12.42 -7.75
N THR A 35 2.49 11.34 -7.89
CA THR A 35 2.81 10.01 -7.37
C THR A 35 4.07 9.43 -7.99
N GLY A 36 4.20 9.46 -9.31
CA GLY A 36 5.37 8.93 -10.00
C GLY A 36 6.67 9.68 -9.67
N LEU A 37 6.57 10.99 -9.42
CA LEU A 37 7.72 11.77 -8.95
C LEU A 37 8.14 11.32 -7.55
N LYS A 38 7.17 11.10 -6.64
CA LYS A 38 7.45 10.60 -5.28
C LYS A 38 8.14 9.23 -5.33
N TRP A 39 7.68 8.32 -6.17
CA TRP A 39 8.28 7.00 -6.33
C TRP A 39 9.71 7.07 -6.86
N SER A 40 10.02 8.04 -7.73
CA SER A 40 11.36 8.20 -8.28
C SER A 40 12.41 8.69 -7.27
N PHE A 41 11.99 9.17 -6.09
CA PHE A 41 12.93 9.53 -5.02
C PHE A 41 13.46 8.32 -4.23
N MET A 42 12.87 7.14 -4.42
CA MET A 42 13.36 5.94 -3.78
C MET A 42 14.76 5.58 -4.32
N PRO A 43 15.69 5.18 -3.43
CA PRO A 43 17.02 4.74 -3.85
C PRO A 43 16.93 3.57 -4.83
N LYS A 44 17.65 3.67 -5.96
CA LYS A 44 17.70 2.59 -6.96
C LYS A 44 18.57 1.42 -6.49
N ALA A 45 19.63 1.72 -5.75
CA ALA A 45 20.53 0.73 -5.16
C ALA A 45 20.14 0.52 -3.69
N SER A 46 20.08 -0.75 -3.28
CA SER A 46 19.89 -1.09 -1.87
C SER A 46 21.17 -0.77 -1.09
N ASP A 47 21.04 -0.06 0.01
CA ASP A 47 22.10 0.15 0.98
C ASP A 47 22.17 -0.96 2.06
N GLY A 48 21.48 -2.09 1.80
CA GLY A 48 21.38 -3.22 2.71
C GLY A 48 20.24 -3.10 3.72
N ARG A 49 19.55 -1.95 3.77
CA ARG A 49 18.38 -1.76 4.63
C ARG A 49 17.10 -2.16 3.88
N PRO A 50 16.16 -2.85 4.56
CA PRO A 50 14.86 -3.17 3.95
C PRO A 50 14.03 -1.91 3.72
N SER A 51 13.37 -1.83 2.58
CA SER A 51 12.37 -0.80 2.28
C SER A 51 10.98 -1.33 2.57
N TYR A 52 10.12 -0.48 3.10
CA TYR A 52 8.73 -0.81 3.43
C TYR A 52 7.78 0.16 2.75
N LEU A 53 6.68 -0.34 2.22
CA LEU A 53 5.54 0.49 1.84
C LEU A 53 4.58 0.58 3.03
N VAL A 54 4.17 1.79 3.37
CA VAL A 54 3.09 2.00 4.36
C VAL A 54 1.95 2.74 3.68
N ILE A 55 0.79 2.09 3.62
CA ILE A 55 -0.45 2.69 3.11
C ILE A 55 -1.20 3.28 4.29
N ASN A 56 -1.39 4.59 4.25
CA ASN A 56 -2.21 5.28 5.22
C ASN A 56 -3.69 5.17 4.85
N ALA A 57 -4.42 4.33 5.59
CA ALA A 57 -5.88 4.17 5.51
C ALA A 57 -6.57 4.67 6.79
N ASP A 58 -5.93 5.61 7.52
CA ASP A 58 -6.51 6.30 8.68
C ASP A 58 -7.27 7.54 8.23
N GLU A 59 -8.48 7.34 7.70
CA GLU A 59 -9.35 8.41 7.22
C GLU A 59 -10.11 9.01 8.40
N SER A 60 -9.50 10.02 9.03
CA SER A 60 -10.01 10.62 10.27
C SER A 60 -10.61 12.02 10.09
N GLU A 61 -10.44 12.64 8.92
CA GLU A 61 -10.97 13.97 8.65
C GLU A 61 -12.51 13.94 8.53
N PRO A 62 -13.23 14.83 9.22
CA PRO A 62 -14.68 14.89 9.14
C PRO A 62 -15.20 15.06 7.71
N GLY A 63 -16.22 14.27 7.35
CA GLY A 63 -16.83 14.32 6.02
C GLY A 63 -16.07 13.56 4.92
N THR A 64 -14.94 12.93 5.22
CA THR A 64 -14.22 12.07 4.27
C THR A 64 -14.67 10.62 4.37
N CYS A 65 -14.84 9.95 3.23
CA CYS A 65 -15.26 8.55 3.17
C CYS A 65 -14.66 7.79 1.97
N LYS A 66 -13.74 8.39 1.22
CA LYS A 66 -13.17 7.80 -0.01
C LYS A 66 -12.40 6.51 0.24
N ASP A 67 -11.59 6.47 1.31
CA ASP A 67 -10.76 5.30 1.63
C ASP A 67 -11.65 4.16 2.17
N ARG A 68 -12.63 4.52 2.99
CA ARG A 68 -13.63 3.58 3.49
C ARG A 68 -14.38 2.88 2.36
N GLU A 69 -14.84 3.63 1.38
CA GLU A 69 -15.59 3.08 0.24
C GLU A 69 -14.73 2.15 -0.62
N ILE A 70 -13.46 2.48 -0.84
CA ILE A 70 -12.53 1.60 -1.56
C ILE A 70 -12.33 0.29 -0.79
N MET A 71 -12.01 0.36 0.50
CA MET A 71 -11.77 -0.83 1.32
C MET A 71 -13.00 -1.74 1.44
N ARG A 72 -14.19 -1.15 1.38
CA ARG A 72 -15.46 -1.87 1.51
C ARG A 72 -15.90 -2.53 0.22
N HIS A 73 -15.71 -1.87 -0.91
CA HIS A 73 -16.30 -2.27 -2.18
C HIS A 73 -15.29 -2.80 -3.19
N ASP A 74 -14.02 -2.42 -3.07
CA ASP A 74 -12.97 -2.83 -4.00
C ASP A 74 -11.61 -3.01 -3.33
N PRO A 75 -11.52 -3.87 -2.29
CA PRO A 75 -10.26 -4.11 -1.58
C PRO A 75 -9.19 -4.75 -2.48
N HIS A 76 -9.57 -5.52 -3.49
CA HIS A 76 -8.63 -6.16 -4.41
C HIS A 76 -7.84 -5.17 -5.24
N THR A 77 -8.44 -4.09 -5.72
CA THR A 77 -7.73 -3.00 -6.43
C THR A 77 -6.70 -2.32 -5.51
N LEU A 78 -7.01 -2.14 -4.23
CA LEU A 78 -6.05 -1.62 -3.26
C LEU A 78 -4.85 -2.55 -3.08
N ILE A 79 -5.10 -3.86 -2.96
CA ILE A 79 -4.06 -4.88 -2.77
C ILE A 79 -3.16 -4.98 -4.03
N GLU A 80 -3.76 -5.02 -5.21
CA GLU A 80 -3.04 -5.03 -6.49
C GLU A 80 -2.17 -3.77 -6.65
N GLY A 81 -2.72 -2.60 -6.35
CA GLY A 81 -1.99 -1.33 -6.34
C GLY A 81 -0.83 -1.32 -5.33
N ALA A 82 -1.00 -1.96 -4.16
CA ALA A 82 0.05 -2.11 -3.18
C ALA A 82 1.22 -2.97 -3.70
N LEU A 83 0.93 -4.07 -4.38
CA LEU A 83 1.94 -4.93 -5.02
C LEU A 83 2.72 -4.16 -6.10
N ILE A 84 2.03 -3.50 -7.02
CA ILE A 84 2.65 -2.73 -8.12
C ILE A 84 3.52 -1.60 -7.56
N ALA A 85 3.01 -0.85 -6.58
CA ALA A 85 3.75 0.23 -5.95
C ALA A 85 4.99 -0.27 -5.19
N SER A 86 4.85 -1.36 -4.44
CA SER A 86 5.95 -1.99 -3.71
C SER A 86 7.03 -2.47 -4.65
N PHE A 87 6.67 -3.15 -5.74
CA PHE A 87 7.60 -3.58 -6.76
C PHE A 87 8.34 -2.40 -7.38
N ALA A 88 7.63 -1.34 -7.79
CA ALA A 88 8.24 -0.15 -8.38
C ALA A 88 9.24 0.54 -7.44
N MET A 89 8.96 0.53 -6.13
CA MET A 89 9.80 1.15 -5.10
C MET A 89 10.83 0.20 -4.48
N GLY A 90 10.82 -1.09 -4.80
CA GLY A 90 11.72 -2.09 -4.25
C GLY A 90 11.43 -2.48 -2.81
N ALA A 91 10.18 -2.46 -2.40
CA ALA A 91 9.73 -2.84 -1.07
C ALA A 91 9.05 -4.22 -1.10
N ASN A 92 9.59 -5.20 -0.38
CA ASN A 92 9.03 -6.54 -0.31
C ASN A 92 7.91 -6.69 0.74
N ASN A 93 7.73 -5.69 1.58
CA ASN A 93 6.73 -5.70 2.64
C ASN A 93 5.89 -4.43 2.61
N CYS A 94 4.57 -4.61 2.73
CA CYS A 94 3.61 -3.52 2.81
C CYS A 94 2.79 -3.62 4.08
N TYR A 95 2.57 -2.48 4.72
CA TYR A 95 1.69 -2.35 5.89
C TYR A 95 0.54 -1.42 5.58
N ILE A 96 -0.70 -1.86 5.81
CA ILE A 96 -1.88 -1.00 5.70
C ILE A 96 -2.26 -0.53 7.09
N TYR A 97 -2.11 0.77 7.33
CA TYR A 97 -2.49 1.40 8.59
C TYR A 97 -3.93 1.88 8.50
N ILE A 98 -4.85 1.12 9.10
CA ILE A 98 -6.28 1.37 9.06
C ILE A 98 -6.77 1.95 10.39
N ARG A 99 -7.78 2.81 10.33
CA ARG A 99 -8.47 3.38 11.49
C ARG A 99 -9.13 2.29 12.33
N GLY A 100 -8.98 2.38 13.65
CA GLY A 100 -9.46 1.36 14.59
C GLY A 100 -10.97 1.16 14.60
N GLU A 101 -11.73 2.19 14.24
CA GLU A 101 -13.20 2.18 14.17
C GLU A 101 -13.73 1.51 12.88
N TYR A 102 -12.87 1.29 11.88
CA TYR A 102 -13.23 0.66 10.61
C TYR A 102 -13.20 -0.87 10.71
N ILE A 103 -14.07 -1.43 11.56
CA ILE A 103 -14.09 -2.87 11.83
C ILE A 103 -14.52 -3.65 10.58
N ARG A 104 -15.63 -3.25 9.94
CA ARG A 104 -16.17 -3.92 8.74
C ARG A 104 -15.23 -3.82 7.55
N GLU A 105 -14.67 -2.64 7.33
CA GLU A 105 -13.70 -2.38 6.26
C GLU A 105 -12.44 -3.21 6.46
N ARG A 106 -12.01 -3.33 7.70
CA ARG A 106 -10.86 -4.17 8.05
C ARG A 106 -11.14 -5.65 7.81
N GLU A 107 -12.32 -6.14 8.18
CA GLU A 107 -12.72 -7.53 7.95
C GLU A 107 -12.81 -7.83 6.44
N ALA A 108 -13.40 -6.95 5.65
CA ALA A 108 -13.47 -7.08 4.20
C ALA A 108 -12.07 -7.09 3.57
N LEU A 109 -11.21 -6.17 3.98
CA LEU A 109 -9.84 -6.10 3.48
C LEU A 109 -9.00 -7.32 3.89
N GLN A 110 -9.17 -7.83 5.14
CA GLN A 110 -8.47 -9.04 5.58
C GLN A 110 -8.92 -10.26 4.77
N ALA A 111 -10.22 -10.42 4.53
CA ALA A 111 -10.74 -11.50 3.70
C ALA A 111 -10.16 -11.45 2.29
N ALA A 112 -10.11 -10.28 1.67
CA ALA A 112 -9.50 -10.10 0.35
C ALA A 112 -7.98 -10.40 0.34
N ILE A 113 -7.26 -10.06 1.40
CA ILE A 113 -5.84 -10.42 1.55
C ILE A 113 -5.68 -11.93 1.62
N ASP A 114 -6.50 -12.61 2.41
CA ASP A 114 -6.46 -14.07 2.57
C ASP A 114 -6.75 -14.75 1.23
N GLU A 115 -7.78 -14.29 0.50
CA GLU A 115 -8.09 -14.75 -0.86
C GLU A 115 -6.91 -14.56 -1.83
N CYS A 116 -6.20 -13.43 -1.76
CA CYS A 116 -5.02 -13.17 -2.59
C CYS A 116 -3.85 -14.11 -2.27
N TYR A 117 -3.63 -14.45 -1.00
CA TYR A 117 -2.63 -15.45 -0.63
C TYR A 117 -3.00 -16.85 -1.11
N ASP A 118 -4.26 -17.26 -0.94
CA ASP A 118 -4.77 -18.57 -1.40
C ASP A 118 -4.67 -18.72 -2.92
N ALA A 119 -4.86 -17.63 -3.66
CA ALA A 119 -4.72 -17.60 -5.12
C ALA A 119 -3.27 -17.46 -5.62
N GLY A 120 -2.28 -17.37 -4.73
CA GLY A 120 -0.87 -17.18 -5.10
C GLY A 120 -0.54 -15.80 -5.68
N LEU A 121 -1.38 -14.80 -5.41
CA LEU A 121 -1.19 -13.43 -5.89
C LEU A 121 -0.25 -12.64 -4.98
N LEU A 122 -0.09 -13.08 -3.73
CA LEU A 122 0.81 -12.54 -2.71
C LEU A 122 1.75 -13.62 -2.19
N GLY A 123 2.71 -13.23 -1.35
CA GLY A 123 3.70 -14.10 -0.76
C GLY A 123 4.89 -14.35 -1.67
N LYS A 124 5.42 -15.57 -1.66
CA LYS A 124 6.53 -15.94 -2.53
C LYS A 124 6.10 -16.04 -3.97
N ASN A 125 6.91 -15.48 -4.88
CA ASN A 125 6.62 -15.47 -6.32
C ASN A 125 5.24 -14.89 -6.63
N ALA A 126 4.92 -13.74 -6.06
CA ALA A 126 3.62 -13.08 -6.20
C ALA A 126 3.22 -12.95 -7.68
N CYS A 127 2.01 -13.37 -8.02
CA CYS A 127 1.48 -13.42 -9.40
C CYS A 127 2.38 -14.17 -10.41
N GLY A 128 3.25 -15.06 -9.95
CA GLY A 128 4.20 -15.75 -10.85
C GLY A 128 5.31 -14.87 -11.40
N SER A 129 5.56 -13.71 -10.81
CA SER A 129 6.51 -12.69 -11.28
C SER A 129 7.96 -12.92 -10.83
N GLY A 130 8.21 -13.87 -9.94
CA GLY A 130 9.49 -14.05 -9.28
C GLY A 130 9.79 -13.04 -8.16
N TYR A 131 8.84 -12.16 -7.85
CA TYR A 131 8.96 -11.17 -6.78
C TYR A 131 8.24 -11.62 -5.51
N ASP A 132 8.93 -11.58 -4.39
CA ASP A 132 8.35 -11.90 -3.09
C ASP A 132 7.73 -10.65 -2.48
N PHE A 133 6.46 -10.71 -2.11
CA PHE A 133 5.73 -9.60 -1.56
C PHE A 133 4.76 -10.03 -0.47
N ASP A 134 4.92 -9.45 0.70
CA ASP A 134 4.03 -9.68 1.83
C ASP A 134 3.26 -8.41 2.21
N LEU A 135 1.99 -8.59 2.54
CA LEU A 135 1.09 -7.51 2.91
C LEU A 135 0.48 -7.78 4.28
N TYR A 136 0.62 -6.80 5.16
CA TYR A 136 0.21 -6.89 6.55
C TYR A 136 -0.87 -5.86 6.88
N LEU A 137 -1.91 -6.33 7.57
CA LEU A 137 -2.99 -5.49 8.10
C LEU A 137 -2.97 -5.60 9.65
N PRO A 138 -2.08 -4.87 10.34
CA PRO A 138 -1.93 -4.98 11.79
C PRO A 138 -3.19 -4.58 12.53
N ARG A 139 -3.52 -5.30 13.60
CA ARG A 139 -4.55 -4.89 14.54
C ARG A 139 -4.06 -3.66 15.29
N ARG A 140 -4.72 -2.53 15.13
CA ARG A 140 -4.40 -1.34 15.93
C ARG A 140 -4.76 -1.58 17.39
N TRP A 141 -3.77 -1.54 18.26
CA TRP A 141 -3.98 -1.43 19.69
C TRP A 141 -4.33 0.03 20.00
N ARG A 142 -5.56 0.28 20.49
CA ARG A 142 -6.13 1.51 21.02
C ARG A 142 -5.42 2.85 20.75
N LEU A 143 -6.18 3.79 20.18
CA LEU A 143 -5.86 5.19 19.93
C LEU A 143 -5.19 5.95 21.09
N HIS A 144 -5.35 5.49 22.33
CA HIS A 144 -4.80 6.13 23.52
C HIS A 144 -3.28 6.05 23.66
N LEU A 145 -2.61 5.10 23.05
CA LEU A 145 -1.14 4.98 23.15
C LEU A 145 -0.42 5.93 22.19
N TRP A 146 -1.00 6.23 21.03
CA TRP A 146 -0.36 7.13 20.06
C TRP A 146 -0.35 8.59 20.53
N ARG A 147 -1.45 9.05 21.15
CA ARG A 147 -1.49 10.41 21.75
C ARG A 147 -0.53 10.57 22.92
N ARG A 148 -0.21 9.52 23.67
CA ARG A 148 0.75 9.62 24.78
C ARG A 148 2.19 9.70 24.29
N ASN A 149 2.55 9.00 23.20
CA ASN A 149 3.91 9.01 22.68
C ASN A 149 4.27 10.28 21.89
N CYS A 150 3.29 11.00 21.34
CA CYS A 150 3.53 12.30 20.71
C CYS A 150 3.71 13.46 21.73
N ALA A 151 3.40 13.22 22.99
CA ALA A 151 3.57 14.23 24.07
C ALA A 151 4.98 14.25 24.67
N PHE A 152 5.87 13.34 24.30
CA PHE A 152 7.26 13.25 24.81
C PHE A 152 8.30 13.86 23.86
N GLY A 153 7.94 14.91 23.15
CA GLY A 153 8.84 15.73 22.36
C GLY A 153 8.79 17.17 22.80
N LYS A 154 9.15 17.47 24.04
CA LYS A 154 9.60 18.81 24.44
C LYS A 154 10.95 18.69 25.13
N PRO A 155 11.88 19.63 24.77
CA PRO A 155 13.24 19.69 25.29
C PRO A 155 13.31 19.89 26.79
#